data_18d51db7ccfac3e1267431e3ea403fd1
#
_entry.id   18d51db7ccfac3e1267431e3ea403fd1
#
_cell.length_a   1.000
_cell.length_b   1.000
_cell.length_c   1.000
_cell.angle_alpha   90.00
_cell.angle_beta   90.00
_cell.angle_gamma   90.00
#
_symmetry.space_group_name_H-M   'P 1'
#
loop_
_entity.id
_entity.type
_entity.pdbx_description
1 polymer ?
#
loop_
_entity_poly.entity_id
_entity_poly.type
_entity_poly.pdbx_seq_one_letter_code
_entity_poly.pdbx_strand_id
1 'polypeptide(L)'
;MIVMKAIKSLYGLWVLLFIFAFGVSCGEDDEILTENPGDIEFALFYLDEEGNNVLNDKECLNNISVELGSQILVPRSEKEIGLSSSTLNLVYKESSSGNITLTLGKFFGTAKLDLTFTINWSDGTSDEVRLVNIAEKKSGGYKLTRNYYLNGEPLNNPIIYHTKN
;
A
#
# COMPACT_ATOMS: atom_id res chain seq x y z
N MET A 1 40.83 -42.62 -33.25
CA MET A 1 40.06 -42.62 -32.02
C MET A 1 40.10 -41.31 -31.22
N ILE A 2 40.95 -40.34 -31.59
CA ILE A 2 41.11 -39.03 -30.91
C ILE A 2 40.13 -37.97 -31.43
N VAL A 3 39.75 -37.99 -32.70
CA VAL A 3 38.87 -36.99 -33.33
C VAL A 3 37.43 -37.04 -32.80
N MET A 4 36.90 -38.24 -32.51
CA MET A 4 35.53 -38.42 -31.98
C MET A 4 35.36 -37.90 -30.51
N LYS A 5 36.44 -37.85 -29.70
CA LYS A 5 36.37 -37.28 -28.34
C LYS A 5 36.32 -35.77 -28.36
N ALA A 6 37.00 -35.11 -29.31
CA ALA A 6 37.01 -33.66 -29.48
C ALA A 6 35.61 -33.13 -29.89
N ILE A 7 34.93 -33.84 -30.80
CA ILE A 7 33.58 -33.46 -31.26
C ILE A 7 32.55 -33.51 -30.14
N LYS A 8 32.59 -34.56 -29.28
CA LYS A 8 31.67 -34.67 -28.14
C LYS A 8 31.88 -33.57 -27.09
N SER A 9 33.12 -33.14 -26.89
CA SER A 9 33.45 -32.02 -26.01
C SER A 9 32.95 -30.69 -26.56
N LEU A 10 33.01 -30.47 -27.87
CA LEU A 10 32.54 -29.27 -28.55
C LEU A 10 31.01 -29.12 -28.48
N TYR A 11 30.25 -30.22 -28.66
CA TYR A 11 28.80 -30.23 -28.52
C TYR A 11 28.35 -29.92 -27.08
N GLY A 12 29.05 -30.44 -26.08
CA GLY A 12 28.78 -30.13 -24.67
C GLY A 12 28.97 -28.62 -24.34
N LEU A 13 30.01 -27.99 -24.93
CA LEU A 13 30.28 -26.58 -24.75
C LEU A 13 29.20 -25.69 -25.42
N TRP A 14 28.73 -26.06 -26.62
CA TRP A 14 27.67 -25.36 -27.32
C TRP A 14 26.31 -25.44 -26.61
N VAL A 15 25.97 -26.61 -26.04
CA VAL A 15 24.73 -26.78 -25.25
C VAL A 15 24.78 -25.97 -24.00
N LEU A 16 25.94 -25.89 -23.31
CA LEU A 16 26.09 -25.04 -22.11
C LEU A 16 25.99 -23.55 -22.42
N LEU A 17 26.53 -23.10 -23.57
CA LEU A 17 26.43 -21.72 -24.04
C LEU A 17 25.00 -21.36 -24.42
N PHE A 18 24.22 -22.29 -25.00
CA PHE A 18 22.79 -22.09 -25.30
C PHE A 18 21.94 -21.99 -24.03
N ILE A 19 22.26 -22.76 -22.98
CA ILE A 19 21.54 -22.68 -21.70
C ILE A 19 21.78 -21.33 -21.00
N PHE A 20 22.99 -20.78 -21.10
CA PHE A 20 23.31 -19.46 -20.59
C PHE A 20 22.65 -18.31 -21.40
N ALA A 21 22.44 -18.50 -22.71
CA ALA A 21 21.81 -17.47 -23.56
C ALA A 21 20.28 -17.36 -23.35
N PHE A 22 19.63 -18.43 -22.86
CA PHE A 22 18.19 -18.42 -22.57
C PHE A 22 17.85 -18.31 -21.08
N GLY A 23 18.85 -18.32 -20.19
CA GLY A 23 18.66 -18.30 -18.74
C GLY A 23 18.64 -16.92 -18.10
N VAL A 24 18.87 -15.84 -18.86
CA VAL A 24 18.76 -14.45 -18.38
C VAL A 24 17.62 -13.76 -19.12
N SER A 25 16.44 -14.37 -19.08
CA SER A 25 15.22 -13.57 -19.10
C SER A 25 15.01 -13.10 -17.66
N CYS A 26 15.78 -12.07 -17.24
CA CYS A 26 15.29 -11.18 -16.22
C CYS A 26 13.93 -10.72 -16.72
N GLY A 27 12.86 -11.11 -16.02
CA GLY A 27 11.57 -10.52 -16.24
C GLY A 27 11.75 -9.01 -16.12
N GLU A 28 11.63 -8.30 -17.24
CA GLU A 28 11.27 -6.90 -17.19
C GLU A 28 9.97 -6.91 -16.40
N ASP A 29 10.00 -6.34 -15.19
CA ASP A 29 8.79 -6.02 -14.46
C ASP A 29 7.93 -5.22 -15.43
N ASP A 30 6.82 -5.81 -15.89
CA ASP A 30 5.90 -5.20 -16.83
C ASP A 30 5.55 -3.81 -16.31
N GLU A 31 5.92 -2.77 -17.03
CA GLU A 31 5.58 -1.39 -16.69
C GLU A 31 4.06 -1.26 -16.68
N ILE A 32 3.47 -1.28 -15.50
CA ILE A 32 2.04 -1.04 -15.35
C ILE A 32 1.78 0.42 -15.67
N LEU A 33 1.27 0.69 -16.87
CA LEU A 33 0.79 2.01 -17.26
C LEU A 33 -0.68 2.14 -16.83
N THR A 34 -0.97 3.14 -16.03
CA THR A 34 -2.34 3.53 -15.67
C THR A 34 -2.66 4.88 -16.28
N GLU A 35 -3.82 4.98 -16.94
CA GLU A 35 -4.27 6.27 -17.52
C GLU A 35 -4.49 7.31 -16.42
N ASN A 36 -5.05 6.90 -15.28
CA ASN A 36 -5.25 7.74 -14.11
C ASN A 36 -4.91 6.94 -12.85
N PRO A 37 -3.82 7.30 -12.12
CA PRO A 37 -3.40 6.55 -10.93
C PRO A 37 -4.35 6.69 -9.72
N GLY A 38 -5.37 7.54 -9.79
CA GLY A 38 -6.31 7.75 -8.69
C GLY A 38 -5.65 8.23 -7.39
N ASP A 39 -6.47 8.67 -6.45
CA ASP A 39 -6.00 8.99 -5.10
C ASP A 39 -5.71 7.71 -4.30
N ILE A 40 -4.81 7.83 -3.31
CA ILE A 40 -4.49 6.74 -2.40
C ILE A 40 -5.25 6.97 -1.11
N GLU A 41 -5.97 5.95 -0.65
CA GLU A 41 -6.72 5.96 0.60
C GLU A 41 -6.34 4.71 1.41
N PHE A 42 -6.20 4.84 2.72
CA PHE A 42 -5.99 3.73 3.63
C PHE A 42 -7.29 3.38 4.31
N ALA A 43 -7.72 2.12 4.20
CA ALA A 43 -8.82 1.59 5.00
C ALA A 43 -8.28 1.10 6.35
N LEU A 44 -8.88 1.57 7.44
CA LEU A 44 -8.48 1.23 8.80
C LEU A 44 -9.56 0.37 9.45
N PHE A 45 -9.17 -0.80 9.94
CA PHE A 45 -10.01 -1.73 10.66
C PHE A 45 -9.48 -1.90 12.07
N TYR A 46 -10.35 -1.73 13.05
CA TYR A 46 -10.03 -1.94 14.46
C TYR A 46 -10.99 -2.97 15.04
N LEU A 47 -10.45 -4.13 15.39
CA LEU A 47 -11.22 -5.29 15.82
C LEU A 47 -10.86 -5.66 17.27
N ASP A 48 -11.80 -6.26 18.00
CA ASP A 48 -11.49 -6.94 19.27
C ASP A 48 -10.98 -8.37 19.02
N GLU A 49 -10.69 -9.11 20.09
CA GLU A 49 -10.21 -10.49 20.01
C GLU A 49 -11.25 -11.45 19.39
N GLU A 50 -12.55 -11.13 19.49
CA GLU A 50 -13.64 -11.88 18.90
C GLU A 50 -13.89 -11.49 17.42
N GLY A 51 -13.19 -10.46 16.90
CA GLY A 51 -13.33 -9.95 15.54
C GLY A 51 -14.48 -8.95 15.35
N ASN A 52 -15.07 -8.42 16.44
CA ASN A 52 -16.07 -7.37 16.34
C ASN A 52 -15.41 -6.02 16.04
N ASN A 53 -16.14 -5.17 15.32
CA ASN A 53 -15.65 -3.85 14.95
C ASN A 53 -15.73 -2.87 16.14
N VAL A 54 -14.57 -2.53 16.70
CA VAL A 54 -14.44 -1.60 17.84
C VAL A 54 -14.79 -0.16 17.46
N LEU A 55 -14.68 0.20 16.18
CA LEU A 55 -15.03 1.54 15.67
C LEU A 55 -16.53 1.87 15.87
N ASN A 56 -17.38 0.87 16.08
CA ASN A 56 -18.81 1.07 16.38
C ASN A 56 -19.03 1.73 17.74
N ASP A 57 -18.06 1.67 18.64
CA ASP A 57 -18.04 2.44 19.88
C ASP A 57 -17.51 3.86 19.58
N LYS A 58 -18.38 4.86 19.76
CA LYS A 58 -18.04 6.27 19.49
C LYS A 58 -16.95 6.82 20.41
N GLU A 59 -16.82 6.31 21.63
CA GLU A 59 -15.75 6.71 22.52
C GLU A 59 -14.40 6.20 21.99
N CYS A 60 -14.33 4.94 21.57
CA CYS A 60 -13.16 4.38 20.93
C CYS A 60 -12.82 5.12 19.64
N LEU A 61 -13.81 5.39 18.79
CA LEU A 61 -13.61 6.13 17.53
C LEU A 61 -13.03 7.53 17.77
N ASN A 62 -13.55 8.28 18.74
CA ASN A 62 -13.12 9.65 19.03
C ASN A 62 -11.70 9.73 19.63
N ASN A 63 -11.19 8.63 20.18
CA ASN A 63 -9.84 8.54 20.75
C ASN A 63 -8.79 8.04 19.74
N ILE A 64 -9.18 7.83 18.48
CA ILE A 64 -8.23 7.53 17.40
C ILE A 64 -7.71 8.85 16.83
N SER A 65 -6.42 8.89 16.51
CA SER A 65 -5.83 10.01 15.76
C SER A 65 -4.75 9.53 14.80
N VAL A 66 -4.47 10.37 13.80
CA VAL A 66 -3.33 10.15 12.88
C VAL A 66 -2.44 11.37 12.91
N GLU A 67 -1.16 11.14 13.20
CA GLU A 67 -0.12 12.17 13.18
C GLU A 67 0.67 12.11 11.88
N LEU A 68 0.65 13.22 11.12
CA LEU A 68 1.43 13.39 9.90
C LEU A 68 2.25 14.69 9.99
N GLY A 69 3.52 14.58 10.31
CA GLY A 69 4.37 15.72 10.59
C GLY A 69 3.85 16.55 11.77
N SER A 70 3.45 17.80 11.54
CA SER A 70 2.84 18.67 12.57
C SER A 70 1.31 18.64 12.58
N GLN A 71 0.69 17.85 11.71
CA GLN A 71 -0.77 17.75 11.64
C GLN A 71 -1.27 16.56 12.46
N ILE A 72 -2.35 16.80 13.22
CA ILE A 72 -3.09 15.75 13.92
C ILE A 72 -4.48 15.69 13.29
N LEU A 73 -4.81 14.55 12.69
CA LEU A 73 -6.10 14.26 12.09
C LEU A 73 -6.93 13.45 13.09
N VAL A 74 -8.16 13.87 13.30
CA VAL A 74 -9.15 13.15 14.12
C VAL A 74 -10.30 12.68 13.24
N PRO A 75 -10.99 11.59 13.60
CA PRO A 75 -12.13 11.08 12.83
C PRO A 75 -13.23 12.13 12.69
N ARG A 76 -13.67 12.36 11.45
CA ARG A 76 -14.79 13.23 11.12
C ARG A 76 -15.81 12.48 10.29
N SER A 77 -17.08 12.80 10.47
CA SER A 77 -18.13 12.20 9.66
C SER A 77 -18.00 12.63 8.19
N GLU A 78 -18.21 11.71 7.26
CA GLU A 78 -18.31 12.01 5.83
C GLU A 78 -19.29 13.16 5.55
N LYS A 79 -20.38 13.25 6.31
CA LYS A 79 -21.39 14.30 6.20
C LYS A 79 -20.88 15.68 6.59
N GLU A 80 -19.93 15.78 7.51
CA GLU A 80 -19.36 17.05 7.98
C GLU A 80 -18.32 17.62 7.02
N ILE A 81 -17.60 16.74 6.32
CA ILE A 81 -16.50 17.15 5.41
C ILE A 81 -17.05 17.63 4.07
N GLY A 82 -18.22 17.14 3.65
CA GLY A 82 -18.78 17.40 2.33
C GLY A 82 -18.01 16.69 1.20
N LEU A 83 -18.65 16.54 0.04
CA LEU A 83 -18.10 15.79 -1.10
C LEU A 83 -16.92 16.48 -1.82
N SER A 84 -16.54 17.68 -1.40
CA SER A 84 -15.58 18.56 -2.10
C SER A 84 -14.19 18.66 -1.45
N SER A 85 -13.89 17.90 -0.40
CA SER A 85 -12.61 18.06 0.29
C SER A 85 -11.49 17.35 -0.49
N SER A 86 -10.63 18.15 -1.15
CA SER A 86 -9.35 17.72 -1.72
C SER A 86 -8.24 17.62 -0.66
N THR A 87 -8.58 17.80 0.63
CA THR A 87 -7.63 17.77 1.73
C THR A 87 -7.54 16.39 2.36
N LEU A 88 -6.35 16.06 2.85
CA LEU A 88 -6.13 14.87 3.64
C LEU A 88 -6.98 14.89 4.90
N ASN A 89 -7.81 13.87 5.11
CA ASN A 89 -8.71 13.76 6.24
C ASN A 89 -8.75 12.31 6.77
N LEU A 90 -9.10 12.18 8.05
CA LEU A 90 -9.49 10.92 8.66
C LEU A 90 -11.03 10.89 8.71
N VAL A 91 -11.64 10.09 7.86
CA VAL A 91 -13.09 10.11 7.62
C VAL A 91 -13.73 8.82 8.08
N TYR A 92 -14.81 8.91 8.85
CA TYR A 92 -15.63 7.75 9.12
C TYR A 92 -16.98 7.83 8.39
N LYS A 93 -17.45 6.66 7.98
CA LYS A 93 -18.75 6.46 7.36
C LYS A 93 -19.52 5.39 8.13
N GLU A 94 -20.73 5.73 8.53
CA GLU A 94 -21.67 4.81 9.17
C GLU A 94 -22.62 4.25 8.12
N SER A 95 -22.68 2.94 8.01
CA SER A 95 -23.62 2.24 7.14
C SER A 95 -25.04 2.26 7.74
N SER A 96 -26.05 1.90 6.93
CA SER A 96 -27.44 1.75 7.41
C SER A 96 -27.59 0.68 8.49
N SER A 97 -26.67 -0.26 8.60
CA SER A 97 -26.59 -1.28 9.65
C SER A 97 -25.86 -0.83 10.92
N GLY A 98 -25.39 0.42 10.96
CA GLY A 98 -24.63 0.97 12.09
C GLY A 98 -23.14 0.62 12.10
N ASN A 99 -22.64 -0.11 11.09
CA ASN A 99 -21.22 -0.41 11.01
C ASN A 99 -20.43 0.82 10.56
N ILE A 100 -19.35 1.13 11.28
CA ILE A 100 -18.44 2.23 10.96
C ILE A 100 -17.22 1.70 10.20
N THR A 101 -16.89 2.40 9.12
CA THR A 101 -15.62 2.25 8.40
C THR A 101 -14.81 3.53 8.57
N LEU A 102 -13.49 3.40 8.75
CA LEU A 102 -12.57 4.52 8.90
C LEU A 102 -11.58 4.54 7.74
N THR A 103 -11.42 5.70 7.10
CA THR A 103 -10.54 5.87 5.95
C THR A 103 -9.65 7.09 6.14
N LEU A 104 -8.36 6.91 5.94
CA LEU A 104 -7.38 7.99 5.86
C LEU A 104 -7.08 8.28 4.38
N GLY A 105 -7.33 9.45 3.92
CA GLY A 105 -7.08 9.91 2.53
C GLY A 105 -7.49 11.36 2.37
N LYS A 106 -7.27 12.00 1.22
CA LYS A 106 -6.77 11.45 -0.05
C LYS A 106 -5.31 11.87 -0.25
N PHE A 107 -4.45 10.92 -0.55
CA PHE A 107 -3.10 11.24 -1.01
C PHE A 107 -3.10 11.24 -2.55
N PHE A 108 -2.51 12.25 -3.17
CA PHE A 108 -2.50 12.37 -4.63
C PHE A 108 -1.70 11.25 -5.29
N GLY A 109 -2.37 10.40 -6.04
CA GLY A 109 -1.74 9.27 -6.73
C GLY A 109 -0.76 9.67 -7.83
N THR A 110 -0.83 10.91 -8.33
CA THR A 110 0.11 11.47 -9.32
C THR A 110 1.34 12.13 -8.70
N ALA A 111 1.39 12.27 -7.35
CA ALA A 111 2.50 12.92 -6.68
C ALA A 111 3.63 11.93 -6.36
N LYS A 112 4.86 12.47 -6.29
CA LYS A 112 5.97 11.76 -5.66
C LYS A 112 5.87 11.94 -4.15
N LEU A 113 5.56 10.86 -3.44
CA LEU A 113 5.37 10.85 -2.00
C LEU A 113 6.35 9.85 -1.36
N ASP A 114 6.94 10.25 -0.25
CA ASP A 114 7.60 9.36 0.71
C ASP A 114 7.23 9.91 2.09
N LEU A 115 6.17 9.36 2.65
CA LEU A 115 5.52 9.88 3.85
C LEU A 115 5.47 8.79 4.91
N THR A 116 5.74 9.20 6.14
CA THR A 116 5.51 8.37 7.33
C THR A 116 4.49 9.08 8.21
N PHE A 117 3.52 8.34 8.70
CA PHE A 117 2.53 8.81 9.65
C PHE A 117 2.27 7.75 10.73
N THR A 118 1.79 8.21 11.88
CA THR A 118 1.48 7.34 13.03
C THR A 118 -0.02 7.31 13.25
N ILE A 119 -0.59 6.13 13.38
CA ILE A 119 -1.96 5.91 13.82
C ILE A 119 -1.91 5.64 15.32
N ASN A 120 -2.56 6.48 16.12
CA ASN A 120 -2.72 6.26 17.55
C ASN A 120 -4.11 5.66 17.78
N TRP A 121 -4.14 4.45 18.35
CA TRP A 121 -5.36 3.72 18.61
C TRP A 121 -5.92 4.05 19.99
N SER A 122 -7.23 3.80 20.21
CA SER A 122 -7.91 4.13 21.47
C SER A 122 -7.47 3.27 22.66
N ASP A 123 -6.78 2.16 22.44
CA ASP A 123 -6.19 1.32 23.49
C ASP A 123 -4.80 1.82 23.95
N GLY A 124 -4.33 2.94 23.41
CA GLY A 124 -3.03 3.55 23.74
C GLY A 124 -1.85 2.98 22.98
N THR A 125 -2.09 2.06 22.06
CA THR A 125 -1.05 1.57 21.12
C THR A 125 -0.96 2.44 19.88
N SER A 126 0.09 2.27 19.09
CA SER A 126 0.26 3.00 17.83
C SER A 126 0.92 2.15 16.77
N ASP A 127 0.58 2.45 15.51
CA ASP A 127 1.18 1.86 14.33
C ASP A 127 1.84 2.93 13.47
N GLU A 128 3.05 2.66 13.01
CA GLU A 128 3.76 3.49 12.03
C GLU A 128 3.46 2.99 10.62
N VAL A 129 3.03 3.88 9.75
CA VAL A 129 2.72 3.59 8.36
C VAL A 129 3.60 4.43 7.45
N ARG A 130 4.26 3.80 6.48
CA ARG A 130 4.98 4.52 5.43
C ARG A 130 4.36 4.25 4.07
N LEU A 131 4.12 5.33 3.32
CA LEU A 131 3.67 5.35 1.95
C LEU A 131 4.78 5.86 1.04
N VAL A 132 5.21 5.03 0.09
CA VAL A 132 6.07 5.45 -1.02
C VAL A 132 5.25 5.40 -2.30
N ASN A 133 5.07 6.54 -2.96
CA ASN A 133 4.37 6.62 -4.24
C ASN A 133 5.21 7.43 -5.23
N ILE A 134 5.50 6.85 -6.38
CA ILE A 134 6.17 7.51 -7.48
C ILE A 134 5.32 7.28 -8.73
N ALA A 135 4.84 8.37 -9.32
CA ALA A 135 4.08 8.34 -10.57
C ALA A 135 4.87 9.10 -11.63
N GLU A 136 5.48 8.39 -12.56
CA GLU A 136 6.22 8.97 -13.68
C GLU A 136 5.31 9.05 -14.91
N LYS A 137 5.11 10.26 -15.45
CA LYS A 137 4.33 10.45 -16.67
C LYS A 137 5.07 9.87 -17.87
N LYS A 138 4.40 9.02 -18.63
CA LYS A 138 4.88 8.39 -19.86
C LYS A 138 3.90 8.69 -21.01
N SER A 139 4.31 8.34 -22.25
CA SER A 139 3.40 8.39 -23.40
C SER A 139 2.32 7.31 -23.22
N GLY A 140 1.11 7.71 -22.90
CA GLY A 140 -0.03 6.79 -22.70
C GLY A 140 -0.45 6.59 -21.24
N GLY A 141 0.18 7.29 -20.27
CA GLY A 141 -0.26 7.18 -18.86
C GLY A 141 0.85 7.45 -17.86
N TYR A 142 0.86 6.67 -16.78
CA TYR A 142 1.84 6.78 -15.70
C TYR A 142 2.46 5.41 -15.40
N LYS A 143 3.79 5.38 -15.25
CA LYS A 143 4.47 4.28 -14.59
C LYS A 143 4.38 4.52 -13.08
N LEU A 144 3.85 3.53 -12.34
CA LEU A 144 3.65 3.64 -10.91
C LEU A 144 4.61 2.73 -10.15
N THR A 145 5.15 3.28 -9.06
CA THR A 145 5.77 2.50 -7.98
C THR A 145 5.05 2.88 -6.70
N ARG A 146 4.29 1.94 -6.11
CA ARG A 146 3.57 2.13 -4.86
C ARG A 146 3.96 1.04 -3.88
N ASN A 147 4.50 1.46 -2.75
CA ASN A 147 4.84 0.55 -1.67
C ASN A 147 4.24 1.09 -0.37
N TYR A 148 3.72 0.17 0.43
CA TYR A 148 3.13 0.45 1.72
C TYR A 148 3.87 -0.37 2.77
N TYR A 149 4.06 0.20 3.95
CA TYR A 149 4.72 -0.47 5.06
C TYR A 149 3.93 -0.21 6.34
N LEU A 150 3.83 -1.21 7.20
CA LEU A 150 3.27 -1.13 8.55
C LEU A 150 4.33 -1.59 9.52
N ASN A 151 4.73 -0.72 10.45
CA ASN A 151 5.79 -1.00 11.44
C ASN A 151 7.08 -1.52 10.81
N GLY A 152 7.43 -1.01 9.62
CA GLY A 152 8.60 -1.43 8.84
C GLY A 152 8.39 -2.64 7.93
N GLU A 153 7.30 -3.39 8.08
CA GLU A 153 6.99 -4.57 7.28
C GLU A 153 6.17 -4.21 6.03
N PRO A 154 6.45 -4.83 4.86
CA PRO A 154 5.72 -4.55 3.63
C PRO A 154 4.24 -4.92 3.72
N LEU A 155 3.36 -4.04 3.21
CA LEU A 155 1.94 -4.30 2.99
C LEU A 155 1.65 -4.46 1.49
N ASN A 156 0.82 -5.44 1.14
CA ASN A 156 0.40 -5.67 -0.25
C ASN A 156 -0.64 -4.64 -0.75
N ASN A 157 -1.37 -4.01 0.17
CA ASN A 157 -2.43 -3.04 -0.14
C ASN A 157 -2.58 -2.02 1.02
N PRO A 158 -3.23 -0.88 0.82
CA PRO A 158 -3.42 0.14 1.85
C PRO A 158 -4.58 -0.22 2.81
N ILE A 159 -4.56 -1.43 3.36
CA ILE A 159 -5.54 -1.89 4.36
C ILE A 159 -4.80 -2.23 5.64
N ILE A 160 -5.19 -1.60 6.74
CA ILE A 160 -4.56 -1.76 8.04
C ILE A 160 -5.57 -2.39 8.98
N TYR A 161 -5.18 -3.52 9.56
CA TYR A 161 -5.93 -4.21 10.60
C TYR A 161 -5.20 -4.04 11.93
N HIS A 162 -5.90 -3.51 12.90
CA HIS A 162 -5.44 -3.43 14.29
C HIS A 162 -6.35 -4.29 15.18
N THR A 163 -5.76 -5.04 16.09
CA THR A 163 -6.51 -5.84 17.08
C THR A 163 -6.32 -5.21 18.44
N LYS A 164 -7.44 -4.92 19.13
CA LYS A 164 -7.44 -4.36 20.47
C LYS A 164 -6.80 -5.36 21.45
N ASN A 165 -5.75 -4.93 22.11
CA ASN A 165 -5.11 -5.67 23.20
C ASN A 165 -5.82 -5.47 24.54
#